data_807241280027c727fd909c42a6bb3578
#
_entry.id   807241280027c727fd909c42a6bb3578
#
_cell.length_a   1.000
_cell.length_b   1.000
_cell.length_c   1.000
_cell.angle_alpha   90.00
_cell.angle_beta   90.00
_cell.angle_gamma   90.00
#
_symmetry.space_group_name_H-M   'P 1'
#
loop_
_entity.id
_entity.type
_entity.pdbx_description
1 polymer ?
#
loop_
_entity_poly.entity_id
_entity_poly.type
_entity_poly.pdbx_seq_one_letter_code
_entity_poly.pdbx_strand_id
1 'polypeptide(L)'
;MLELGGALREGMPAPPTLTIGELAASARVNVETIRFYERKGILPRPPRTAAGYRQYSDADRWRLALIRRGKALGFSLREIAELLGAGEQRSVADVRRVAAERLERVEHDLDELTGRRDRLRLLIEICETGSGDDCLELSPPDTS
;
A
#
# COMPACT_ATOMS: atom_id res chain seq x y z
N MET A 1 17.26 -23.41 -32.80
CA MET A 1 17.32 -22.02 -32.36
C MET A 1 16.87 -21.76 -30.92
N LEU A 2 16.23 -22.73 -30.33
CA LEU A 2 15.81 -22.63 -28.90
C LEU A 2 16.89 -23.07 -27.89
N GLU A 3 17.99 -23.63 -28.34
CA GLU A 3 19.06 -24.12 -27.49
C GLU A 3 20.08 -23.06 -27.05
N LEU A 4 20.06 -21.88 -27.67
CA LEU A 4 20.96 -20.78 -27.31
C LEU A 4 20.63 -20.12 -25.95
N GLY A 5 19.42 -20.34 -25.43
CA GLY A 5 19.01 -19.81 -24.12
C GLY A 5 19.55 -20.60 -22.93
N GLY A 6 19.90 -21.85 -23.10
CA GLY A 6 20.45 -22.73 -22.05
C GLY A 6 21.93 -22.49 -21.77
N ALA A 7 22.70 -22.23 -22.81
CA ALA A 7 24.14 -22.04 -22.70
C ALA A 7 24.56 -20.72 -22.06
N LEU A 8 23.70 -19.71 -22.10
CA LEU A 8 23.94 -18.39 -21.49
C LEU A 8 23.73 -18.38 -19.97
N ARG A 9 23.06 -19.39 -19.40
CA ARG A 9 22.80 -19.47 -17.95
C ARG A 9 23.96 -20.08 -17.16
N GLU A 10 24.80 -20.88 -17.77
CA GLU A 10 25.90 -21.57 -17.11
C GLU A 10 27.12 -20.69 -16.82
N GLY A 11 27.21 -19.52 -17.40
CA GLY A 11 28.30 -18.57 -17.19
C GLY A 11 27.91 -17.23 -16.53
N MET A 12 26.64 -17.06 -16.15
CA MET A 12 26.20 -15.81 -15.51
C MET A 12 26.48 -15.85 -14.00
N PRO A 13 27.03 -14.76 -13.43
CA PRO A 13 27.13 -14.66 -11.98
C PRO A 13 25.74 -14.78 -11.35
N ALA A 14 25.67 -15.39 -10.17
CA ALA A 14 24.42 -15.45 -9.41
C ALA A 14 23.84 -14.04 -9.28
N PRO A 15 22.49 -13.85 -9.39
CA PRO A 15 21.89 -12.54 -9.23
C PRO A 15 22.27 -11.95 -7.87
N PRO A 16 22.49 -10.63 -7.80
CA PRO A 16 22.84 -9.98 -6.54
C PRO A 16 21.77 -10.27 -5.49
N THR A 17 22.18 -10.66 -4.31
CA THR A 17 21.32 -10.91 -3.17
C THR A 17 21.51 -9.83 -2.12
N LEU A 18 20.42 -9.49 -1.43
CA LEU A 18 20.39 -8.49 -0.38
C LEU A 18 20.20 -9.17 0.98
N THR A 19 20.87 -8.64 1.99
CA THR A 19 20.52 -8.95 3.38
C THR A 19 19.20 -8.27 3.74
N ILE A 20 18.58 -8.70 4.84
CA ILE A 20 17.34 -8.05 5.33
C ILE A 20 17.57 -6.56 5.64
N GLY A 21 18.74 -6.21 6.17
CA GLY A 21 19.11 -4.82 6.44
C GLY A 21 19.25 -3.98 5.18
N GLU A 22 19.89 -4.53 4.15
CA GLU A 22 20.02 -3.86 2.84
C GLU A 22 18.66 -3.71 2.14
N LEU A 23 17.81 -4.73 2.22
CA LEU A 23 16.44 -4.66 1.70
C LEU A 23 15.63 -3.56 2.42
N ALA A 24 15.70 -3.53 3.76
CA ALA A 24 15.05 -2.51 4.58
C ALA A 24 15.51 -1.09 4.23
N ALA A 25 16.82 -0.90 4.09
CA ALA A 25 17.40 0.38 3.69
C ALA A 25 16.95 0.81 2.30
N SER A 26 16.92 -0.12 1.34
CA SER A 26 16.49 0.17 -0.04
C SER A 26 15.05 0.64 -0.14
N ALA A 27 14.20 0.14 0.74
CA ALA A 27 12.77 0.46 0.78
C ALA A 27 12.42 1.53 1.82
N ARG A 28 13.39 2.03 2.59
CA ARG A 28 13.17 2.98 3.70
C ARG A 28 12.14 2.49 4.71
N VAL A 29 12.24 1.24 5.09
CA VAL A 29 11.45 0.61 6.14
C VAL A 29 12.39 -0.01 7.16
N ASN A 30 11.89 -0.36 8.33
CA ASN A 30 12.69 -1.10 9.30
C ASN A 30 12.59 -2.62 9.05
N VAL A 31 13.52 -3.38 9.62
CA VAL A 31 13.57 -4.83 9.50
C VAL A 31 12.31 -5.50 10.05
N GLU A 32 11.72 -4.97 11.13
CA GLU A 32 10.49 -5.49 11.70
C GLU A 32 9.30 -5.38 10.75
N THR A 33 9.24 -4.34 9.92
CA THR A 33 8.21 -4.20 8.88
C THR A 33 8.32 -5.33 7.85
N ILE A 34 9.53 -5.69 7.44
CA ILE A 34 9.76 -6.81 6.52
C ILE A 34 9.30 -8.13 7.15
N ARG A 35 9.69 -8.37 8.40
CA ARG A 35 9.27 -9.57 9.15
C ARG A 35 7.75 -9.63 9.33
N PHE A 36 7.12 -8.48 9.56
CA PHE A 36 5.67 -8.38 9.62
C PHE A 36 5.00 -8.79 8.30
N TYR A 37 5.50 -8.32 7.17
CA TYR A 37 4.98 -8.70 5.85
C TYR A 37 5.22 -10.18 5.53
N GLU A 38 6.34 -10.74 5.97
CA GLU A 38 6.60 -12.18 5.87
C GLU A 38 5.60 -12.99 6.70
N ARG A 39 5.34 -12.60 7.94
CA ARG A 39 4.34 -13.25 8.80
C ARG A 39 2.93 -13.18 8.21
N LYS A 40 2.59 -12.09 7.54
CA LYS A 40 1.31 -11.91 6.84
C LYS A 40 1.24 -12.64 5.49
N GLY A 41 2.32 -13.26 5.05
CA GLY A 41 2.37 -13.97 3.77
C GLY A 41 2.36 -13.07 2.53
N ILE A 42 2.54 -11.76 2.71
CA ILE A 42 2.56 -10.79 1.61
C ILE A 42 3.92 -10.75 0.94
N LEU A 43 4.98 -10.90 1.73
CA LEU A 43 6.34 -11.04 1.27
C LEU A 43 6.80 -12.49 1.50
N PRO A 44 7.30 -13.18 0.46
CA PRO A 44 7.82 -14.54 0.64
C PRO A 44 9.02 -14.54 1.56
N ARG A 45 9.14 -15.59 2.37
CA ARG A 45 10.37 -15.81 3.13
C ARG A 45 11.38 -16.45 2.21
N PRO A 46 12.54 -15.82 1.98
CA PRO A 46 13.57 -16.44 1.16
C PRO A 46 14.20 -17.64 1.89
N PRO A 47 14.76 -18.60 1.14
CA PRO A 47 15.52 -19.69 1.74
C PRO A 47 16.76 -19.13 2.46
N ARG A 48 17.17 -19.79 3.53
CA ARG A 48 18.40 -19.45 4.23
C ARG A 48 19.60 -20.01 3.46
N THR A 49 20.71 -19.27 3.48
CA THR A 49 21.99 -19.79 2.99
C THR A 49 22.53 -20.90 3.90
N ALA A 50 23.57 -21.60 3.43
CA ALA A 50 24.29 -22.58 4.25
C ALA A 50 24.82 -22.00 5.57
N ALA A 51 25.10 -20.68 5.61
CA ALA A 51 25.51 -19.96 6.81
C ALA A 51 24.32 -19.51 7.70
N GLY A 52 23.08 -19.85 7.34
CA GLY A 52 21.88 -19.55 8.10
C GLY A 52 21.28 -18.15 7.88
N TYR A 53 21.79 -17.37 6.93
CA TYR A 53 21.29 -16.04 6.59
C TYR A 53 20.25 -16.09 5.48
N ARG A 54 19.25 -15.22 5.59
CA ARG A 54 18.27 -15.01 4.53
C ARG A 54 18.84 -14.07 3.46
N GLN A 55 18.65 -14.45 2.20
CA GLN A 55 19.03 -13.64 1.06
C GLN A 55 17.80 -13.27 0.26
N TYR A 56 17.65 -11.97 0.03
CA TYR A 56 16.54 -11.40 -0.71
C TYR A 56 16.97 -11.04 -2.13
N SER A 57 16.05 -11.20 -3.07
CA SER A 57 16.27 -10.92 -4.48
C SER A 57 15.79 -9.52 -4.87
N ASP A 58 16.11 -9.10 -6.10
CA ASP A 58 15.52 -7.90 -6.69
C ASP A 58 13.99 -8.00 -6.84
N ALA A 59 13.47 -9.21 -7.05
CA ALA A 59 12.03 -9.45 -7.06
C ALA A 59 11.39 -9.14 -5.70
N ASP A 60 12.04 -9.48 -4.60
CA ASP A 60 11.59 -9.13 -3.24
C ASP A 60 11.63 -7.62 -3.01
N ARG A 61 12.67 -6.94 -3.49
CA ARG A 61 12.77 -5.49 -3.44
C ARG A 61 11.65 -4.82 -4.22
N TRP A 62 11.37 -5.28 -5.43
CA TRP A 62 10.27 -4.79 -6.25
C TRP A 62 8.91 -5.02 -5.56
N ARG A 63 8.70 -6.21 -5.01
CA ARG A 63 7.48 -6.55 -4.28
C ARG A 63 7.26 -5.62 -3.07
N LEU A 64 8.33 -5.38 -2.32
CA LEU A 64 8.28 -4.47 -1.17
C LEU A 64 7.97 -3.02 -1.60
N ALA A 65 8.51 -2.57 -2.73
CA ALA A 65 8.18 -1.26 -3.30
C ALA A 65 6.70 -1.16 -3.69
N LEU A 66 6.12 -2.21 -4.27
CA LEU A 66 4.69 -2.28 -4.58
C LEU A 66 3.82 -2.24 -3.31
N ILE A 67 4.20 -2.98 -2.28
CA ILE A 67 3.49 -2.95 -0.99
C ILE A 67 3.46 -1.51 -0.44
N ARG A 68 4.59 -0.83 -0.46
CA ARG A 68 4.69 0.55 0.01
C ARG A 68 3.82 1.51 -0.80
N ARG A 69 3.86 1.41 -2.13
CA ARG A 69 3.00 2.22 -3.02
C ARG A 69 1.53 1.97 -2.76
N GLY A 70 1.15 0.72 -2.62
CA GLY A 70 -0.22 0.35 -2.29
C GLY A 70 -0.68 0.96 -0.96
N LYS A 71 0.16 0.88 0.07
CA LYS A 71 -0.11 1.49 1.38
C LYS A 71 -0.26 3.02 1.26
N ALA A 72 0.61 3.68 0.52
CA ALA A 72 0.52 5.12 0.29
C ALA A 72 -0.77 5.54 -0.42
N LEU A 73 -1.32 4.70 -1.29
CA LEU A 73 -2.61 4.89 -1.95
C LEU A 73 -3.81 4.48 -1.07
N GLY A 74 -3.56 4.04 0.15
CA GLY A 74 -4.59 3.66 1.11
C GLY A 74 -5.18 2.27 0.92
N PHE A 75 -4.53 1.39 0.14
CA PHE A 75 -4.92 -0.01 0.06
C PHE A 75 -4.65 -0.71 1.39
N SER A 76 -5.57 -1.58 1.79
CA SER A 76 -5.34 -2.49 2.91
C SER A 76 -4.30 -3.55 2.53
N LEU A 77 -3.67 -4.15 3.54
CA LEU A 77 -2.73 -5.25 3.29
C LEU A 77 -3.40 -6.44 2.58
N ARG A 78 -4.68 -6.68 2.85
CA ARG A 78 -5.47 -7.70 2.17
C ARG A 78 -5.62 -7.40 0.69
N GLU A 79 -6.03 -6.18 0.34
CA GLU A 79 -6.14 -5.73 -1.05
C GLU A 79 -4.78 -5.83 -1.77
N ILE A 80 -3.69 -5.42 -1.10
CA ILE A 80 -2.33 -5.56 -1.63
C ILE A 80 -1.97 -7.04 -1.81
N ALA A 81 -2.28 -7.90 -0.86
CA ALA A 81 -2.03 -9.34 -0.96
C ALA A 81 -2.79 -9.95 -2.14
N GLU A 82 -4.04 -9.59 -2.32
CA GLU A 82 -4.85 -9.99 -3.48
C GLU A 82 -4.21 -9.50 -4.78
N LEU A 83 -3.71 -8.25 -4.79
CA LEU A 83 -2.99 -7.69 -5.93
C LEU A 83 -1.64 -8.37 -6.21
N LEU A 84 -0.94 -8.87 -5.24
CA LEU A 84 0.34 -9.56 -5.38
C LEU A 84 0.22 -11.09 -5.50
N GLY A 85 -0.83 -11.67 -4.92
CA GLY A 85 -0.99 -13.10 -4.75
C GLY A 85 -1.44 -13.87 -5.97
N ALA A 86 -1.96 -13.21 -7.01
CA ALA A 86 -2.49 -13.87 -8.20
C ALA A 86 -1.43 -14.24 -9.25
N GLY A 87 -0.15 -14.21 -8.88
CA GLY A 87 0.94 -14.66 -9.75
C GLY A 87 1.02 -13.91 -11.08
N GLU A 88 1.56 -14.57 -12.08
CA GLU A 88 1.82 -14.01 -13.41
C GLU A 88 0.57 -13.72 -14.26
N GLN A 89 -0.63 -13.98 -13.75
CA GLN A 89 -1.87 -13.91 -14.55
C GLN A 89 -2.76 -12.72 -14.22
N ARG A 90 -2.26 -11.71 -13.53
CA ARG A 90 -3.07 -10.53 -13.30
C ARG A 90 -3.24 -9.70 -14.56
N SER A 91 -4.49 -9.50 -14.90
CA SER A 91 -4.81 -8.58 -15.97
C SER A 91 -4.76 -7.14 -15.48
N VAL A 92 -4.38 -6.24 -16.39
CA VAL A 92 -4.47 -4.78 -16.15
C VAL A 92 -5.89 -4.39 -15.72
N ALA A 93 -6.89 -5.13 -16.20
CA ALA A 93 -8.29 -4.94 -15.85
C ALA A 93 -8.59 -5.16 -14.35
N ASP A 94 -7.97 -6.17 -13.72
CA ASP A 94 -8.15 -6.43 -12.29
C ASP A 94 -7.56 -5.31 -11.43
N VAL A 95 -6.37 -4.86 -11.78
CA VAL A 95 -5.72 -3.72 -11.09
C VAL A 95 -6.57 -2.47 -11.22
N ARG A 96 -7.07 -2.21 -12.43
CA ARG A 96 -7.94 -1.06 -12.70
C ARG A 96 -9.23 -1.11 -11.90
N ARG A 97 -9.88 -2.27 -11.80
CA ARG A 97 -11.11 -2.46 -11.03
C ARG A 97 -10.90 -2.13 -9.56
N VAL A 98 -9.87 -2.71 -8.95
CA VAL A 98 -9.55 -2.48 -7.51
C VAL A 98 -9.21 -1.01 -7.26
N ALA A 99 -8.47 -0.38 -8.18
CA ALA A 99 -8.14 1.03 -8.08
C ALA A 99 -9.39 1.92 -8.23
N ALA A 100 -10.32 1.58 -9.13
CA ALA A 100 -11.57 2.31 -9.31
C ALA A 100 -12.45 2.24 -8.06
N GLU A 101 -12.62 1.06 -7.48
CA GLU A 101 -13.36 0.89 -6.22
C GLU A 101 -12.76 1.70 -5.06
N ARG A 102 -11.43 1.80 -5.04
CA ARG A 102 -10.76 2.62 -4.03
C ARG A 102 -10.95 4.10 -4.28
N LEU A 103 -10.89 4.53 -5.54
CA LEU A 103 -11.11 5.91 -5.91
C LEU A 103 -12.53 6.39 -5.52
N GLU A 104 -13.55 5.61 -5.79
CA GLU A 104 -14.93 5.93 -5.40
C GLU A 104 -15.07 6.16 -3.89
N ARG A 105 -14.42 5.34 -3.07
CA ARG A 105 -14.42 5.54 -1.61
C ARG A 105 -13.73 6.84 -1.21
N VAL A 106 -12.58 7.14 -1.81
CA VAL A 106 -11.84 8.38 -1.52
C VAL A 106 -12.67 9.61 -1.93
N GLU A 107 -13.33 9.58 -3.08
CA GLU A 107 -14.21 10.65 -3.54
C GLU A 107 -15.39 10.85 -2.58
N HIS A 108 -15.99 9.77 -2.11
CA HIS A 108 -17.04 9.83 -1.09
C HIS A 108 -16.55 10.47 0.21
N ASP A 109 -15.39 10.04 0.72
CA ASP A 109 -14.78 10.60 1.93
C ASP A 109 -14.46 12.09 1.75
N LEU A 110 -14.01 12.51 0.57
CA LEU A 110 -13.76 13.91 0.25
C LEU A 110 -15.04 14.74 0.28
N ASP A 111 -16.14 14.23 -0.26
CA ASP A 111 -17.43 14.90 -0.23
C ASP A 111 -17.94 15.07 1.21
N GLU A 112 -17.83 14.03 2.03
CA GLU A 112 -18.19 14.10 3.46
C GLU A 112 -17.34 15.14 4.20
N LEU A 113 -16.02 15.11 4.02
CA LEU A 113 -15.10 16.06 4.66
C LEU A 113 -15.37 17.50 4.18
N THR A 114 -15.66 17.67 2.91
CA THR A 114 -16.03 18.96 2.34
C THR A 114 -17.30 19.51 3.00
N GLY A 115 -18.31 18.67 3.13
CA GLY A 115 -19.55 19.05 3.83
C GLY A 115 -19.33 19.40 5.30
N ARG A 116 -18.48 18.64 6.01
CA ARG A 116 -18.12 18.97 7.40
C ARG A 116 -17.40 20.31 7.50
N ARG A 117 -16.45 20.55 6.60
CA ARG A 117 -15.72 21.81 6.55
C ARG A 117 -16.67 22.99 6.35
N ASP A 118 -17.60 22.86 5.42
CA ASP A 118 -18.52 23.96 5.09
C ASP A 118 -19.48 24.24 6.26
N ARG A 119 -19.97 23.20 6.94
CA ARG A 119 -20.76 23.37 8.17
C ARG A 119 -19.97 24.04 9.30
N LEU A 120 -18.70 23.69 9.47
CA LEU A 120 -17.85 24.33 10.47
C LEU A 120 -17.60 25.82 10.15
N ARG A 121 -17.40 26.15 8.88
CA ARG A 121 -17.27 27.55 8.45
C ARG A 121 -18.53 28.35 8.74
N LEU A 122 -19.70 27.80 8.43
CA LEU A 122 -20.98 28.42 8.74
C LEU A 122 -21.16 28.62 10.25
N LEU A 123 -20.81 27.61 11.05
CA LEU A 123 -20.86 27.70 12.51
C LEU A 123 -19.98 28.85 13.03
N ILE A 124 -18.76 28.96 12.54
CA ILE A 124 -17.83 30.04 12.91
C ILE A 124 -18.43 31.38 12.54
N GLU A 125 -18.96 31.53 11.33
CA GLU A 125 -19.58 32.77 10.86
C GLU A 125 -20.78 33.18 11.73
N ILE A 126 -21.64 32.25 12.11
CA ILE A 126 -22.77 32.49 13.00
C ILE A 126 -22.29 32.94 14.39
N CYS A 127 -21.24 32.29 14.93
CA CYS A 127 -20.68 32.66 16.23
C CYS A 127 -19.99 34.03 16.21
N GLU A 128 -19.44 34.46 15.09
CA GLU A 128 -18.79 35.76 14.92
C GLU A 128 -19.81 36.89 14.72
N THR A 129 -20.94 36.62 14.08
CA THR A 129 -21.95 37.64 13.69
C THR A 129 -23.20 37.63 14.56
N GLY A 130 -23.50 36.50 15.23
CA GLY A 130 -24.72 36.30 16.03
C GLY A 130 -24.54 36.53 17.52
N SER A 131 -25.64 36.58 18.25
CA SER A 131 -25.63 36.45 19.71
C SER A 131 -25.35 35.00 20.09
N GLY A 132 -24.61 34.75 21.18
CA GLY A 132 -24.10 33.43 21.57
C GLY A 132 -25.12 32.30 21.67
N ASP A 133 -26.41 32.60 21.71
CA ASP A 133 -27.50 31.62 21.73
C ASP A 133 -27.71 30.94 20.37
N ASP A 134 -27.47 31.65 19.26
CA ASP A 134 -27.64 31.12 17.90
C ASP A 134 -26.59 30.07 17.52
N CYS A 135 -25.43 30.10 18.16
CA CYS A 135 -24.36 29.10 17.93
C CYS A 135 -24.73 27.69 18.41
N LEU A 136 -25.63 27.57 19.38
CA LEU A 136 -26.01 26.29 20.02
C LEU A 136 -27.20 25.60 19.34
N GLU A 137 -27.92 26.30 18.47
CA GLU A 137 -29.11 25.78 17.78
C GLU A 137 -28.79 24.96 16.48
N LEU A 138 -27.52 24.85 16.09
CA LEU A 138 -27.14 24.01 14.98
C LEU A 138 -27.20 22.52 15.41
N SER A 139 -28.40 21.99 15.38
CA SER A 139 -28.62 20.56 15.57
C SER A 139 -27.81 19.77 14.51
N PRO A 140 -27.12 18.71 14.90
CA PRO A 140 -26.51 17.83 13.91
C PRO A 140 -27.58 17.28 12.97
N PRO A 141 -27.31 17.09 11.68
CA PRO A 141 -28.25 16.46 10.79
C PRO A 141 -28.63 15.09 11.35
N ASP A 142 -29.92 14.81 11.38
CA ASP A 142 -30.44 13.51 11.79
C ASP A 142 -29.69 12.41 11.06
N THR A 143 -28.89 11.66 11.79
CA THR A 143 -28.35 10.39 11.34
C THR A 143 -29.47 9.35 11.43
N SER A 144 -30.23 9.27 10.38
CA SER A 144 -31.14 8.13 10.15
C SER A 144 -30.42 7.06 9.41
#